data_8e8add2947f44af314056adca0cfdac3
#
_entry.id   8e8add2947f44af314056adca0cfdac3
#
_cell.length_a   1.000
_cell.length_b   1.000
_cell.length_c   1.000
_cell.angle_alpha   90.00
_cell.angle_beta   90.00
_cell.angle_gamma   90.00
#
_symmetry.space_group_name_H-M   'P 1'
#
loop_
_entity.id
_entity.type
_entity.pdbx_description
1 polymer ?
#
loop_
_entity_poly.entity_id
_entity_poly.type
_entity_poly.pdbx_seq_one_letter_code
_entity_poly.pdbx_strand_id
1 'polypeptide(L)'
;MTDTQELAYKRKAKLRKKHRKVRVELVSDMTNLNIAVKKSRKGKEGKKGVVIFDKDYNGNLLRLQRSLIDGTYKTSEGHDCMRRCPCGKVRKLHKLPYYPDHVEQHALMQVLMPHLIRALYIESGASVKGRGMIYAKRRTERWIDENKSCGRLYYCKLDFIKFYENVDQQEIYKSLCDFFTDKGVRRLLHEVIFALPKGLGIGLYPIQTLTNFYMSILCRLVCRKFDVKVEIYCDDVVVLGRDKKETWNAINFIMYYTHNMMHQELHSNIGMQIIDEAHFLDFVGYRFYFNHTMLRKRMKEKFKKKMHNLKDPMRRYQVAMSYKGWLMHCNGFNLWRMITKMNSFEDFDMPEIEDRDANGKKMFEGQRMSASYFAERPIVFLDVEFDVDSKVHKSGKSNVVSVEENGQKFKFFTNNKKLVDQLRWCSDNKKFPFMGKLRRMNQSGNPDFRIVGTKA
;
A
#
# COMPACT_ATOMS: atom_id res chain seq x y z
N MET A 1 -15.01 41.48 4.68
CA MET A 1 -14.33 40.21 4.35
C MET A 1 -13.60 40.41 3.04
N THR A 2 -12.33 40.07 2.96
CA THR A 2 -11.62 40.07 1.68
C THR A 2 -12.19 38.95 0.79
N ASP A 3 -12.13 39.08 -0.54
CA ASP A 3 -12.57 38.03 -1.49
C ASP A 3 -12.04 36.64 -1.16
N THR A 4 -10.81 36.59 -0.62
CA THR A 4 -10.15 35.37 -0.16
C THR A 4 -10.86 34.75 1.05
N GLN A 5 -11.34 35.58 1.98
CA GLN A 5 -12.08 35.13 3.17
C GLN A 5 -13.48 34.62 2.80
N GLU A 6 -14.15 35.28 1.86
CA GLU A 6 -15.47 34.86 1.36
C GLU A 6 -15.39 33.55 0.57
N LEU A 7 -14.36 33.38 -0.27
CA LEU A 7 -14.10 32.12 -0.99
C LEU A 7 -13.80 30.96 -0.04
N ALA A 8 -13.01 31.21 1.01
CA ALA A 8 -12.73 30.24 2.06
C ALA A 8 -13.98 29.83 2.83
N TYR A 9 -14.85 30.81 3.16
CA TYR A 9 -16.13 30.58 3.84
C TYR A 9 -17.09 29.75 2.99
N LYS A 10 -17.32 30.14 1.72
CA LYS A 10 -18.18 29.39 0.77
C LYS A 10 -17.70 27.96 0.58
N ARG A 11 -16.38 27.75 0.58
CA ARG A 11 -15.78 26.43 0.47
C ARG A 11 -15.93 25.59 1.74
N LYS A 12 -15.72 26.18 2.93
CA LYS A 12 -15.99 25.54 4.23
C LYS A 12 -17.46 25.08 4.30
N ALA A 13 -18.40 25.92 3.89
CA ALA A 13 -19.82 25.60 3.87
C ALA A 13 -20.13 24.44 2.90
N LYS A 14 -19.53 24.42 1.71
CA LYS A 14 -19.68 23.35 0.71
C LYS A 14 -19.09 22.01 1.20
N LEU A 15 -17.92 22.03 1.81
CA LEU A 15 -17.28 20.84 2.41
C LEU A 15 -18.11 20.29 3.57
N ARG A 16 -18.54 21.15 4.50
CA ARG A 16 -19.42 20.77 5.62
C ARG A 16 -20.72 20.09 5.14
N LYS A 17 -21.34 20.62 4.08
CA LYS A 17 -22.57 20.03 3.49
C LYS A 17 -22.31 18.63 2.91
N LYS A 18 -21.15 18.42 2.27
CA LYS A 18 -20.78 17.15 1.63
C LYS A 18 -20.47 16.03 2.63
N HIS A 19 -19.93 16.35 3.82
CA HIS A 19 -19.49 15.38 4.82
C HIS A 19 -20.39 15.28 6.06
N ARG A 20 -21.58 15.91 6.04
CA ARG A 20 -22.59 15.81 7.10
C ARG A 20 -23.10 14.40 7.39
N LYS A 21 -22.91 13.47 6.45
CA LYS A 21 -23.37 12.07 6.60
C LYS A 21 -22.38 11.17 7.34
N VAL A 22 -21.18 11.65 7.72
CA VAL A 22 -20.23 10.89 8.51
C VAL A 22 -20.59 11.04 9.97
N ARG A 23 -21.02 9.96 10.61
CA ARG A 23 -21.52 9.93 11.98
C ARG A 23 -20.81 8.84 12.79
N VAL A 24 -20.77 9.03 14.10
CA VAL A 24 -20.13 8.08 15.02
C VAL A 24 -20.86 6.72 15.06
N GLU A 25 -22.16 6.68 14.79
CA GLU A 25 -22.93 5.44 14.69
C GLU A 25 -22.37 4.50 13.60
N LEU A 26 -21.82 5.06 12.51
CA LEU A 26 -21.16 4.24 11.51
C LEU A 26 -19.82 3.66 12.02
N VAL A 27 -19.15 4.36 12.93
CA VAL A 27 -17.91 3.87 13.54
C VAL A 27 -18.22 2.75 14.52
N SER A 28 -19.26 2.93 15.36
CA SER A 28 -19.68 1.97 16.39
C SER A 28 -20.56 0.83 15.87
N ASP A 29 -20.89 0.82 14.57
CA ASP A 29 -21.63 -0.29 13.96
C ASP A 29 -20.89 -1.62 14.12
N MET A 30 -21.64 -2.68 14.55
CA MET A 30 -21.05 -3.98 14.83
C MET A 30 -20.36 -4.60 13.61
N THR A 31 -20.92 -4.41 12.41
CA THR A 31 -20.32 -4.88 11.16
C THR A 31 -18.98 -4.17 10.93
N ASN A 32 -18.94 -2.84 11.13
CA ASN A 32 -17.73 -2.05 11.03
C ASN A 32 -16.67 -2.49 12.06
N LEU A 33 -17.06 -2.73 13.30
CA LEU A 33 -16.15 -3.20 14.37
C LEU A 33 -15.56 -4.58 14.04
N ASN A 34 -16.38 -5.53 13.58
CA ASN A 34 -15.91 -6.85 13.16
C ASN A 34 -14.89 -6.76 12.00
N ILE A 35 -15.15 -5.91 11.01
CA ILE A 35 -14.20 -5.66 9.91
C ILE A 35 -12.93 -5.01 10.46
N ALA A 36 -13.03 -4.10 11.43
CA ALA A 36 -11.89 -3.46 12.07
C ALA A 36 -11.00 -4.48 12.81
N VAL A 37 -11.58 -5.39 13.56
CA VAL A 37 -10.84 -6.52 14.19
C VAL A 37 -10.13 -7.35 13.14
N LYS A 38 -10.81 -7.76 12.07
CA LYS A 38 -10.22 -8.56 10.99
C LYS A 38 -9.02 -7.85 10.35
N LYS A 39 -9.09 -6.53 10.15
CA LYS A 39 -8.00 -5.74 9.54
C LYS A 39 -6.86 -5.48 10.53
N SER A 40 -7.17 -5.10 11.77
CA SER A 40 -6.18 -4.73 12.78
C SER A 40 -5.30 -5.92 13.23
N ARG A 41 -5.84 -7.15 13.17
CA ARG A 41 -5.13 -8.38 13.58
C ARG A 41 -4.26 -8.98 12.49
N LYS A 42 -4.45 -8.61 11.22
CA LYS A 42 -3.72 -9.21 10.09
C LYS A 42 -2.22 -9.20 10.30
N GLY A 43 -1.60 -10.39 10.30
CA GLY A 43 -0.17 -10.60 10.59
C GLY A 43 0.24 -10.37 12.05
N LYS A 44 -0.74 -10.41 12.97
CA LYS A 44 -0.53 -10.26 14.42
C LYS A 44 -1.30 -11.32 15.23
N GLU A 45 -1.81 -12.34 14.58
CA GLU A 45 -2.72 -13.32 15.15
C GLU A 45 -2.16 -13.99 16.43
N GLY A 46 -0.85 -14.29 16.46
CA GLY A 46 -0.17 -14.85 17.63
C GLY A 46 0.35 -13.82 18.64
N LYS A 47 0.07 -12.51 18.48
CA LYS A 47 0.52 -11.52 19.46
C LYS A 47 -0.34 -11.54 20.71
N LYS A 48 0.31 -11.40 21.89
CA LYS A 48 -0.33 -11.43 23.22
C LYS A 48 -1.63 -10.62 23.30
N GLY A 49 -1.62 -9.38 22.77
CA GLY A 49 -2.82 -8.53 22.81
C GLY A 49 -4.00 -9.07 21.99
N VAL A 50 -3.74 -9.73 20.86
CA VAL A 50 -4.79 -10.38 20.05
C VAL A 50 -5.32 -11.63 20.76
N VAL A 51 -4.43 -12.47 21.29
CA VAL A 51 -4.81 -13.67 22.04
C VAL A 51 -5.65 -13.33 23.27
N ILE A 52 -5.32 -12.26 24.01
CA ILE A 52 -6.12 -11.80 25.15
C ILE A 52 -7.49 -11.31 24.69
N PHE A 53 -7.56 -10.54 23.60
CA PHE A 53 -8.81 -10.06 23.04
C PHE A 53 -9.74 -11.22 22.64
N ASP A 54 -9.18 -12.28 22.04
CA ASP A 54 -9.94 -13.43 21.55
C ASP A 54 -10.57 -14.28 22.66
N LYS A 55 -10.09 -14.18 23.91
CA LYS A 55 -10.69 -14.89 25.06
C LYS A 55 -12.13 -14.45 25.37
N ASP A 56 -12.45 -13.20 25.05
CA ASP A 56 -13.81 -12.66 25.19
C ASP A 56 -14.10 -11.72 23.99
N TYR A 57 -14.08 -12.30 22.78
CA TYR A 57 -14.24 -11.56 21.54
C TYR A 57 -15.50 -10.71 21.51
N ASN A 58 -16.65 -11.33 21.77
CA ASN A 58 -17.95 -10.65 21.69
C ASN A 58 -18.13 -9.63 22.82
N GLY A 59 -17.74 -9.96 24.04
CA GLY A 59 -17.82 -9.04 25.17
C GLY A 59 -16.93 -7.81 24.98
N ASN A 60 -15.72 -8.00 24.44
CA ASN A 60 -14.82 -6.90 24.10
C ASN A 60 -15.42 -5.97 23.03
N LEU A 61 -16.02 -6.54 21.96
CA LEU A 61 -16.66 -5.71 20.93
C LEU A 61 -17.88 -4.96 21.47
N LEU A 62 -18.70 -5.58 22.29
CA LEU A 62 -19.86 -4.92 22.91
C LEU A 62 -19.42 -3.78 23.86
N ARG A 63 -18.37 -3.99 24.67
CA ARG A 63 -17.81 -2.95 25.53
C ARG A 63 -17.27 -1.78 24.70
N LEU A 64 -16.53 -2.06 23.64
CA LEU A 64 -16.03 -1.01 22.74
C LEU A 64 -17.20 -0.26 22.09
N GLN A 65 -18.17 -0.97 21.52
CA GLN A 65 -19.35 -0.36 20.92
C GLN A 65 -20.05 0.61 21.87
N ARG A 66 -20.34 0.17 23.09
CA ARG A 66 -20.99 1.01 24.11
C ARG A 66 -20.15 2.25 24.40
N SER A 67 -18.84 2.09 24.62
CA SER A 67 -17.96 3.24 24.93
C SER A 67 -17.90 4.26 23.78
N LEU A 68 -18.01 3.81 22.52
CA LEU A 68 -18.08 4.70 21.36
C LEU A 68 -19.41 5.46 21.28
N ILE A 69 -20.53 4.78 21.54
CA ILE A 69 -21.88 5.36 21.56
C ILE A 69 -22.02 6.36 22.72
N ASP A 70 -21.70 5.92 23.92
CA ASP A 70 -21.85 6.73 25.15
C ASP A 70 -20.82 7.85 25.25
N GLY A 71 -19.79 7.78 24.42
CA GLY A 71 -18.76 8.77 24.39
C GLY A 71 -17.73 8.68 25.51
N THR A 72 -17.64 7.54 26.13
CA THR A 72 -16.71 7.27 27.24
C THR A 72 -15.38 6.69 26.80
N TYR A 73 -15.24 6.34 25.49
CA TYR A 73 -13.97 5.87 24.95
C TYR A 73 -12.87 6.91 25.18
N LYS A 74 -11.74 6.43 25.69
CA LYS A 74 -10.48 7.17 25.84
C LYS A 74 -9.35 6.33 25.27
N THR A 75 -8.41 7.00 24.60
CA THR A 75 -7.17 6.35 24.16
C THR A 75 -6.38 5.90 25.40
N SER A 76 -5.97 4.63 25.39
CA SER A 76 -5.18 4.05 26.49
C SER A 76 -3.80 4.70 26.59
N GLU A 77 -3.20 4.61 27.76
CA GLU A 77 -1.78 4.92 27.89
C GLU A 77 -0.94 4.00 27.03
N GLY A 78 -0.13 4.60 26.17
CA GLY A 78 0.79 3.92 25.31
C GLY A 78 2.19 3.85 25.92
N HIS A 79 3.09 3.17 25.23
CA HIS A 79 4.51 3.20 25.56
C HIS A 79 5.35 3.50 24.33
N ASP A 80 6.46 4.17 24.56
CA ASP A 80 7.39 4.51 23.50
C ASP A 80 8.42 3.41 23.31
N CYS A 81 8.75 3.11 22.05
CA CYS A 81 9.84 2.22 21.72
C CYS A 81 10.72 2.79 20.60
N MET A 82 12.02 2.59 20.74
CA MET A 82 12.98 3.00 19.70
C MET A 82 13.12 1.91 18.65
N ARG A 83 12.93 2.27 17.39
CA ARG A 83 13.10 1.33 16.26
C ARG A 83 14.11 1.86 15.26
N ARG A 84 15.13 1.05 14.97
CA ARG A 84 16.08 1.35 13.89
C ARG A 84 15.44 1.01 12.53
N CYS A 85 15.30 2.02 11.68
CA CYS A 85 14.81 1.85 10.32
C CYS A 85 15.88 1.22 9.40
N PRO A 86 15.50 0.59 8.28
CA PRO A 86 16.47 0.06 7.29
C PRO A 86 17.43 1.13 6.71
N CYS A 87 17.07 2.41 6.84
CA CYS A 87 17.93 3.54 6.45
C CYS A 87 19.00 3.87 7.51
N GLY A 88 19.00 3.20 8.68
CA GLY A 88 19.91 3.47 9.79
C GLY A 88 19.40 4.50 10.81
N LYS A 89 18.39 5.30 10.49
CA LYS A 89 17.78 6.25 11.42
C LYS A 89 17.02 5.51 12.54
N VAL A 90 17.17 5.96 13.77
CA VAL A 90 16.38 5.50 14.91
C VAL A 90 15.16 6.39 15.02
N ARG A 91 13.97 5.79 15.12
CA ARG A 91 12.70 6.52 15.28
C ARG A 91 12.02 6.08 16.58
N LYS A 92 11.48 7.04 17.28
CA LYS A 92 10.61 6.83 18.43
C LYS A 92 9.22 6.50 17.94
N LEU A 93 8.72 5.31 18.27
CA LEU A 93 7.37 4.86 17.92
C LEU A 93 6.53 4.82 19.18
N HIS A 94 5.34 5.40 19.12
CA HIS A 94 4.34 5.29 20.18
C HIS A 94 3.46 4.06 19.92
N LYS A 95 3.34 3.17 20.86
CA LYS A 95 2.56 1.94 20.77
C LYS A 95 1.41 1.96 21.77
N LEU A 96 0.23 1.73 21.25
CA LEU A 96 -0.98 1.50 22.03
C LEU A 96 -1.29 0.00 22.16
N PRO A 97 -2.07 -0.41 23.14
CA PRO A 97 -2.61 -1.76 23.24
C PRO A 97 -3.38 -2.15 21.97
N TYR A 98 -3.46 -3.48 21.70
CA TYR A 98 -4.27 -3.96 20.59
C TYR A 98 -5.74 -3.62 20.78
N TYR A 99 -6.26 -3.87 21.98
CA TYR A 99 -7.60 -3.52 22.38
C TYR A 99 -7.54 -2.54 23.58
N PRO A 100 -8.35 -1.48 23.56
CA PRO A 100 -9.35 -1.14 22.53
C PRO A 100 -8.80 -0.41 21.30
N ASP A 101 -7.61 0.17 21.38
CA ASP A 101 -7.13 1.26 20.53
C ASP A 101 -6.91 0.88 19.07
N HIS A 102 -6.21 -0.23 18.79
CA HIS A 102 -6.02 -0.62 17.38
C HIS A 102 -7.33 -0.96 16.68
N VAL A 103 -8.29 -1.55 17.43
CA VAL A 103 -9.61 -1.87 16.87
C VAL A 103 -10.38 -0.59 16.59
N GLU A 104 -10.41 0.33 17.56
CA GLU A 104 -11.06 1.65 17.42
C GLU A 104 -10.49 2.43 16.24
N GLN A 105 -9.14 2.59 16.16
CA GLN A 105 -8.50 3.33 15.09
C GLN A 105 -8.80 2.75 13.70
N HIS A 106 -8.88 1.43 13.58
CA HIS A 106 -9.31 0.79 12.33
C HIS A 106 -10.79 1.05 12.04
N ALA A 107 -11.68 1.00 13.04
CA ALA A 107 -13.10 1.28 12.88
C ALA A 107 -13.33 2.74 12.46
N LEU A 108 -12.69 3.69 13.12
CA LEU A 108 -12.74 5.11 12.79
C LEU A 108 -12.26 5.35 11.35
N MET A 109 -11.08 4.85 11.01
CA MET A 109 -10.49 5.09 9.70
C MET A 109 -11.24 4.39 8.56
N GLN A 110 -11.93 3.29 8.78
CA GLN A 110 -12.79 2.68 7.75
C GLN A 110 -13.89 3.64 7.30
N VAL A 111 -14.46 4.40 8.22
CA VAL A 111 -15.51 5.38 7.94
C VAL A 111 -14.92 6.68 7.37
N LEU A 112 -13.81 7.17 7.91
CA LEU A 112 -13.23 8.46 7.50
C LEU A 112 -12.41 8.38 6.20
N MET A 113 -11.70 7.27 5.96
CA MET A 113 -10.75 7.12 4.87
C MET A 113 -11.32 7.44 3.48
N PRO A 114 -12.53 6.98 3.08
CA PRO A 114 -13.09 7.31 1.78
C PRO A 114 -13.27 8.82 1.56
N HIS A 115 -13.61 9.54 2.63
CA HIS A 115 -13.79 10.99 2.60
C HIS A 115 -12.46 11.74 2.57
N LEU A 116 -11.51 11.33 3.41
CA LEU A 116 -10.17 11.90 3.46
C LEU A 116 -9.44 11.71 2.13
N ILE A 117 -9.44 10.49 1.55
CA ILE A 117 -8.75 10.21 0.28
C ILE A 117 -9.26 11.12 -0.85
N ARG A 118 -10.58 11.35 -0.94
CA ARG A 118 -11.17 12.28 -1.93
C ARG A 118 -10.75 13.73 -1.69
N ALA A 119 -10.42 14.06 -0.46
CA ALA A 119 -9.97 15.38 -0.05
C ALA A 119 -8.44 15.54 -0.10
N LEU A 120 -7.66 14.50 -0.30
CA LEU A 120 -6.21 14.63 -0.44
C LEU A 120 -5.82 15.40 -1.70
N TYR A 121 -4.73 16.12 -1.60
CA TYR A 121 -4.08 16.73 -2.75
C TYR A 121 -3.62 15.62 -3.71
N ILE A 122 -3.75 15.87 -5.02
CA ILE A 122 -3.53 14.83 -6.03
C ILE A 122 -2.11 14.26 -6.00
N GLU A 123 -1.11 15.10 -5.72
CA GLU A 123 0.29 14.72 -5.66
C GLU A 123 0.74 14.17 -4.28
N SER A 124 -0.21 13.92 -3.37
CA SER A 124 0.08 13.22 -2.11
C SER A 124 0.19 11.72 -2.37
N GLY A 125 1.43 11.19 -2.40
CA GLY A 125 1.73 9.81 -2.81
C GLY A 125 1.79 8.79 -1.68
N ALA A 126 2.09 9.21 -0.45
CA ALA A 126 2.38 8.29 0.65
C ALA A 126 1.14 7.71 1.31
N SER A 127 1.18 6.42 1.66
CA SER A 127 0.16 5.72 2.48
C SER A 127 -1.29 5.79 1.96
N VAL A 128 -1.47 5.94 0.67
CA VAL A 128 -2.76 5.93 -0.02
C VAL A 128 -2.83 4.73 -0.95
N LYS A 129 -3.90 3.91 -0.82
CA LYS A 129 -4.10 2.75 -1.70
C LYS A 129 -4.13 3.19 -3.17
N GLY A 130 -3.39 2.49 -4.04
CA GLY A 130 -3.23 2.84 -5.46
C GLY A 130 -2.26 3.99 -5.73
N ARG A 131 -1.68 4.59 -4.69
CA ARG A 131 -0.58 5.56 -4.77
C ARG A 131 0.68 4.96 -4.15
N GLY A 132 1.75 5.66 -4.09
CA GLY A 132 3.02 5.20 -3.54
C GLY A 132 4.19 5.81 -4.30
N MET A 133 5.38 5.29 -4.09
CA MET A 133 6.59 5.83 -4.73
C MET A 133 6.51 5.84 -6.26
N ILE A 134 5.97 4.78 -6.87
CA ILE A 134 5.83 4.70 -8.34
C ILE A 134 4.77 5.69 -8.85
N TYR A 135 3.71 5.93 -8.11
CA TYR A 135 2.74 6.97 -8.42
C TYR A 135 3.39 8.35 -8.41
N ALA A 136 4.08 8.71 -7.32
CA ALA A 136 4.79 9.99 -7.22
C ALA A 136 5.84 10.12 -8.32
N LYS A 137 6.64 9.07 -8.56
CA LYS A 137 7.61 9.02 -9.66
C LYS A 137 6.99 9.35 -11.02
N ARG A 138 5.91 8.64 -11.40
CA ARG A 138 5.23 8.86 -12.70
C ARG A 138 4.66 10.26 -12.84
N ARG A 139 4.18 10.83 -11.75
CA ARG A 139 3.64 12.19 -11.71
C ARG A 139 4.75 13.23 -11.89
N THR A 140 5.88 13.03 -11.22
CA THR A 140 7.06 13.89 -11.35
C THR A 140 7.63 13.82 -12.77
N GLU A 141 7.83 12.62 -13.33
CA GLU A 141 8.31 12.44 -14.71
C GLU A 141 7.42 13.13 -15.72
N ARG A 142 6.10 12.86 -15.65
CA ARG A 142 5.14 13.49 -16.57
C ARG A 142 5.26 15.01 -16.54
N TRP A 143 5.35 15.61 -15.37
CA TRP A 143 5.45 17.04 -15.24
C TRP A 143 6.78 17.59 -15.84
N ILE A 144 7.88 16.89 -15.62
CA ILE A 144 9.18 17.23 -16.23
C ILE A 144 9.07 17.13 -17.75
N ASP A 145 8.52 16.04 -18.29
CA ASP A 145 8.36 15.84 -19.73
C ASP A 145 7.47 16.90 -20.39
N GLU A 146 6.38 17.29 -19.74
CA GLU A 146 5.47 18.33 -20.20
C GLU A 146 6.12 19.73 -20.20
N ASN A 147 7.18 19.96 -19.41
CA ASN A 147 7.79 21.27 -19.22
C ASN A 147 9.26 21.36 -19.65
N LYS A 148 9.87 20.31 -20.16
CA LYS A 148 11.29 20.31 -20.55
C LYS A 148 11.62 21.27 -21.70
N SER A 149 10.64 21.68 -22.51
CA SER A 149 10.80 22.69 -23.55
C SER A 149 11.21 24.06 -23.00
N CYS A 150 11.03 24.33 -21.69
CA CYS A 150 11.52 25.53 -21.03
C CYS A 150 13.07 25.58 -20.93
N GLY A 151 13.77 24.50 -21.33
CA GLY A 151 15.25 24.41 -21.30
C GLY A 151 15.84 24.23 -19.90
N ARG A 152 15.14 24.68 -18.86
CA ARG A 152 15.56 24.55 -17.45
C ARG A 152 14.33 24.60 -16.54
N LEU A 153 14.26 23.71 -15.57
CA LEU A 153 13.25 23.72 -14.51
C LEU A 153 13.91 23.98 -13.17
N TYR A 154 13.16 24.57 -12.26
CA TYR A 154 13.62 24.91 -10.91
C TYR A 154 12.91 24.04 -9.88
N TYR A 155 13.60 23.66 -8.82
CA TYR A 155 12.97 22.97 -7.71
C TYR A 155 13.64 23.33 -6.37
N CYS A 156 12.86 23.15 -5.32
CA CYS A 156 13.35 23.16 -3.96
C CYS A 156 12.79 22.00 -3.19
N LYS A 157 13.62 21.39 -2.36
CA LYS A 157 13.21 20.37 -1.39
C LYS A 157 13.09 21.02 -0.04
N LEU A 158 11.94 20.82 0.61
CA LEU A 158 11.65 21.34 1.92
C LEU A 158 11.56 20.16 2.89
N ASP A 159 12.33 20.22 3.95
CA ASP A 159 12.40 19.20 5.00
C ASP A 159 11.99 19.82 6.33
N PHE A 160 11.02 19.23 7.00
CA PHE A 160 10.52 19.70 8.28
C PHE A 160 11.40 19.21 9.42
N ILE A 161 11.62 20.07 10.42
CA ILE A 161 12.31 19.70 11.65
C ILE A 161 11.37 18.83 12.48
N LYS A 162 11.67 17.52 12.55
CA LYS A 162 10.90 16.55 13.35
C LYS A 162 9.38 16.68 13.14
N PHE A 163 8.94 16.59 11.87
CA PHE A 163 7.57 16.88 11.45
C PHE A 163 6.50 16.35 12.43
N TYR A 164 6.45 15.03 12.65
CA TYR A 164 5.41 14.42 13.50
C TYR A 164 5.51 14.84 14.97
N GLU A 165 6.70 15.04 15.49
CA GLU A 165 6.92 15.42 16.88
C GLU A 165 6.51 16.88 17.16
N ASN A 166 6.51 17.72 16.11
CA ASN A 166 6.24 19.16 16.21
C ASN A 166 4.91 19.58 15.57
N VAL A 167 4.10 18.66 15.01
CA VAL A 167 2.77 19.03 14.51
C VAL A 167 1.95 19.68 15.62
N ASP A 168 1.39 20.85 15.31
CA ASP A 168 0.43 21.52 16.19
C ASP A 168 -0.88 20.73 16.18
N GLN A 169 -1.17 20.08 17.31
CA GLN A 169 -2.36 19.25 17.50
C GLN A 169 -3.65 20.06 17.36
N GLN A 170 -3.67 21.32 17.80
CA GLN A 170 -4.85 22.18 17.72
C GLN A 170 -5.17 22.55 16.28
N GLU A 171 -4.17 22.90 15.48
CA GLU A 171 -4.37 23.30 14.09
C GLU A 171 -4.80 22.13 13.19
N ILE A 172 -4.20 20.93 13.36
CA ILE A 172 -4.67 19.74 12.63
C ILE A 172 -6.08 19.34 13.07
N TYR A 173 -6.37 19.36 14.37
CA TYR A 173 -7.69 19.04 14.92
C TYR A 173 -8.76 20.01 14.40
N LYS A 174 -8.50 21.32 14.44
CA LYS A 174 -9.37 22.36 13.89
C LYS A 174 -9.68 22.13 12.39
N SER A 175 -8.65 21.82 11.61
CA SER A 175 -8.80 21.51 10.18
C SER A 175 -9.71 20.30 9.92
N LEU A 176 -9.61 19.27 10.77
CA LEU A 176 -10.46 18.07 10.69
C LEU A 176 -11.88 18.37 11.20
N CYS A 177 -12.04 19.19 12.23
CA CYS A 177 -13.35 19.65 12.70
C CYS A 177 -14.08 20.53 11.69
N ASP A 178 -13.35 21.29 10.86
CA ASP A 178 -13.94 22.01 9.74
C ASP A 178 -14.42 21.06 8.63
N PHE A 179 -13.83 19.88 8.53
CA PHE A 179 -14.17 18.87 7.53
C PHE A 179 -15.27 17.90 8.01
N PHE A 180 -15.19 17.40 9.23
CA PHE A 180 -16.17 16.51 9.88
C PHE A 180 -16.97 17.27 10.93
N THR A 181 -18.30 17.21 10.84
CA THR A 181 -19.20 18.02 11.71
C THR A 181 -19.81 17.23 12.86
N ASP A 182 -19.80 15.90 12.80
CA ASP A 182 -20.36 15.04 13.84
C ASP A 182 -19.56 15.13 15.12
N LYS A 183 -20.26 15.32 16.27
CA LYS A 183 -19.61 15.52 17.57
C LYS A 183 -18.88 14.26 18.06
N GLY A 184 -19.46 13.08 17.83
CA GLY A 184 -18.84 11.81 18.20
C GLY A 184 -17.56 11.54 17.39
N VAL A 185 -17.61 11.76 16.08
CA VAL A 185 -16.42 11.65 15.21
C VAL A 185 -15.32 12.63 15.63
N ARG A 186 -15.67 13.87 15.94
CA ARG A 186 -14.70 14.87 16.43
C ARG A 186 -14.05 14.44 17.75
N ARG A 187 -14.83 13.87 18.66
CA ARG A 187 -14.30 13.34 19.91
C ARG A 187 -13.30 12.21 19.65
N LEU A 188 -13.59 11.26 18.78
CA LEU A 188 -12.65 10.19 18.45
C LEU A 188 -11.40 10.72 17.75
N LEU A 189 -11.52 11.71 16.88
CA LEU A 189 -10.37 12.42 16.30
C LEU A 189 -9.53 13.11 17.36
N HIS A 190 -10.18 13.71 18.38
CA HIS A 190 -9.49 14.30 19.53
C HIS A 190 -8.66 13.26 20.28
N GLU A 191 -9.25 12.13 20.64
CA GLU A 191 -8.58 11.04 21.35
C GLU A 191 -7.33 10.55 20.60
N VAL A 192 -7.39 10.45 19.26
CA VAL A 192 -6.25 10.03 18.43
C VAL A 192 -5.18 11.11 18.33
N ILE A 193 -5.56 12.37 18.14
CA ILE A 193 -4.61 13.48 17.93
C ILE A 193 -3.91 13.85 19.22
N PHE A 194 -4.64 13.86 20.33
CA PHE A 194 -4.12 14.23 21.65
C PHE A 194 -3.67 13.00 22.48
N ALA A 195 -3.44 11.85 21.82
CA ALA A 195 -2.90 10.65 22.48
C ALA A 195 -1.48 10.87 23.09
N LEU A 196 -0.78 11.90 22.67
CA LEU A 196 0.51 12.35 23.22
C LEU A 196 0.39 13.78 23.74
N PRO A 197 1.21 14.19 24.70
CA PRO A 197 1.22 15.57 25.18
C PRO A 197 1.60 16.61 24.12
N LYS A 198 2.40 16.23 23.13
CA LYS A 198 2.85 17.09 22.03
C LYS A 198 3.05 16.26 20.75
N GLY A 199 2.74 16.86 19.61
CA GLY A 199 2.94 16.26 18.30
C GLY A 199 2.04 15.05 18.04
N LEU A 200 2.39 14.22 17.08
CA LEU A 200 1.61 13.06 16.68
C LEU A 200 2.41 11.76 16.83
N GLY A 201 1.78 10.75 17.40
CA GLY A 201 2.42 9.44 17.66
C GLY A 201 2.75 8.67 16.38
N ILE A 202 4.02 8.64 15.99
CA ILE A 202 4.46 7.74 14.92
C ILE A 202 4.19 6.30 15.37
N GLY A 203 3.38 5.58 14.62
CA GLY A 203 2.96 4.20 14.92
C GLY A 203 1.45 4.06 15.13
N LEU A 204 0.73 5.15 15.37
CA LEU A 204 -0.72 5.17 15.38
C LEU A 204 -1.25 5.08 13.95
N TYR A 205 -2.24 4.21 13.73
CA TYR A 205 -2.76 3.90 12.39
C TYR A 205 -3.33 5.12 11.62
N PRO A 206 -4.06 6.07 12.23
CA PRO A 206 -4.65 7.21 11.52
C PRO A 206 -3.64 8.27 11.08
N ILE A 207 -2.54 8.44 11.78
CA ILE A 207 -1.70 9.64 11.75
C ILE A 207 -1.22 9.99 10.34
N GLN A 208 -0.73 9.03 9.58
CA GLN A 208 -0.25 9.32 8.22
C GLN A 208 -1.33 9.87 7.29
N THR A 209 -2.57 9.39 7.40
CA THR A 209 -3.66 9.88 6.56
C THR A 209 -4.13 11.26 7.01
N LEU A 210 -4.18 11.49 8.32
CA LEU A 210 -4.55 12.79 8.89
C LEU A 210 -3.52 13.86 8.55
N THR A 211 -2.24 13.55 8.63
CA THR A 211 -1.17 14.48 8.21
C THR A 211 -1.17 14.75 6.71
N ASN A 212 -1.38 13.71 5.88
CA ASN A 212 -1.54 13.92 4.43
C ASN A 212 -2.71 14.86 4.10
N PHE A 213 -3.82 14.74 4.85
CA PHE A 213 -4.96 15.66 4.70
C PHE A 213 -4.57 17.08 5.08
N TYR A 214 -3.89 17.26 6.22
CA TYR A 214 -3.45 18.56 6.71
C TYR A 214 -2.49 19.24 5.73
N MET A 215 -1.46 18.52 5.27
CA MET A 215 -0.52 19.01 4.26
C MET A 215 -1.19 19.33 2.92
N SER A 216 -2.26 18.61 2.57
CA SER A 216 -3.02 18.86 1.34
C SER A 216 -3.68 20.24 1.30
N ILE A 217 -3.94 20.86 2.46
CA ILE A 217 -4.49 22.21 2.56
C ILE A 217 -3.45 23.21 2.06
N LEU A 218 -2.24 23.14 2.60
CA LEU A 218 -1.11 23.98 2.20
C LEU A 218 -0.83 23.85 0.68
N CYS A 219 -0.70 22.62 0.19
CA CYS A 219 -0.35 22.42 -1.22
C CYS A 219 -1.35 22.98 -2.19
N ARG A 220 -2.65 22.87 -1.87
CA ARG A 220 -3.68 23.52 -2.68
C ARG A 220 -3.64 25.03 -2.64
N LEU A 221 -3.30 25.61 -1.51
CA LEU A 221 -3.13 27.06 -1.39
C LEU A 221 -1.99 27.53 -2.28
N VAL A 222 -0.85 26.85 -2.20
CA VAL A 222 0.34 27.15 -3.00
C VAL A 222 0.03 27.08 -4.50
N CYS A 223 -0.46 25.92 -4.97
CA CYS A 223 -0.75 25.70 -6.41
C CYS A 223 -1.92 26.53 -6.96
N ARG A 224 -2.68 27.22 -6.11
CA ARG A 224 -3.69 28.20 -6.56
C ARG A 224 -3.13 29.59 -6.70
N LYS A 225 -2.14 29.90 -5.89
CA LYS A 225 -1.56 31.24 -5.85
C LYS A 225 -0.37 31.38 -6.80
N PHE A 226 0.33 30.29 -7.08
CA PHE A 226 1.56 30.28 -7.85
C PHE A 226 1.50 29.20 -8.94
N ASP A 227 2.13 29.47 -10.07
CA ASP A 227 2.27 28.49 -11.16
C ASP A 227 3.42 27.52 -10.89
N VAL A 228 3.21 26.71 -9.88
CA VAL A 228 4.15 25.68 -9.44
C VAL A 228 3.43 24.36 -9.19
N LYS A 229 4.19 23.27 -9.22
CA LYS A 229 3.74 21.96 -8.76
C LYS A 229 4.37 21.65 -7.41
N VAL A 230 3.57 21.17 -6.49
CA VAL A 230 4.03 20.67 -5.19
C VAL A 230 3.84 19.17 -5.13
N GLU A 231 4.90 18.43 -4.89
CA GLU A 231 4.90 16.99 -4.67
C GLU A 231 5.08 16.70 -3.17
N ILE A 232 4.28 15.77 -2.62
CA ILE A 232 4.41 15.36 -1.21
C ILE A 232 4.57 13.86 -1.09
N TYR A 233 5.54 13.44 -0.31
CA TYR A 233 5.70 12.06 0.08
C TYR A 233 6.06 11.96 1.57
N CYS A 234 5.06 11.68 2.42
CA CYS A 234 5.15 11.82 3.89
C CYS A 234 5.45 13.27 4.30
N ASP A 235 6.61 13.47 4.92
CA ASP A 235 7.18 14.74 5.36
C ASP A 235 8.04 15.43 4.28
N ASP A 236 8.45 14.71 3.24
CA ASP A 236 9.22 15.27 2.12
C ASP A 236 8.30 16.10 1.20
N VAL A 237 8.62 17.37 1.02
CA VAL A 237 7.92 18.30 0.11
C VAL A 237 8.89 18.77 -0.96
N VAL A 238 8.45 18.72 -2.21
CA VAL A 238 9.20 19.23 -3.36
C VAL A 238 8.34 20.24 -4.10
N VAL A 239 8.87 21.45 -4.28
CA VAL A 239 8.26 22.50 -5.11
C VAL A 239 8.97 22.51 -6.44
N LEU A 240 8.22 22.44 -7.53
CA LEU A 240 8.71 22.41 -8.91
C LEU A 240 8.12 23.58 -9.69
N GLY A 241 8.92 24.33 -10.44
CA GLY A 241 8.45 25.45 -11.23
C GLY A 241 9.26 25.67 -12.51
N ARG A 242 8.66 26.41 -13.46
CA ARG A 242 9.25 26.79 -14.74
C ARG A 242 10.01 28.09 -14.64
N ASP A 243 9.54 29.02 -13.81
CA ASP A 243 10.15 30.32 -13.57
C ASP A 243 10.82 30.36 -12.20
N LYS A 244 12.04 30.91 -12.17
CA LYS A 244 12.88 30.98 -10.94
C LYS A 244 12.23 31.87 -9.88
N LYS A 245 11.73 33.04 -10.27
CA LYS A 245 11.17 34.04 -9.36
C LYS A 245 9.84 33.54 -8.76
N GLU A 246 8.99 33.00 -9.62
CA GLU A 246 7.69 32.45 -9.23
C GLU A 246 7.87 31.24 -8.27
N THR A 247 8.82 30.35 -8.59
CA THR A 247 9.16 29.22 -7.71
C THR A 247 9.63 29.70 -6.35
N TRP A 248 10.48 30.76 -6.33
CA TRP A 248 10.97 31.33 -5.08
C TRP A 248 9.87 31.99 -4.26
N ASN A 249 8.96 32.70 -4.91
CA ASN A 249 7.77 33.28 -4.26
C ASN A 249 6.90 32.21 -3.62
N ALA A 250 6.72 31.08 -4.29
CA ALA A 250 5.98 29.94 -3.73
C ALA A 250 6.70 29.34 -2.51
N ILE A 251 8.03 29.21 -2.54
CA ILE A 251 8.83 28.73 -1.41
C ILE A 251 8.70 29.66 -0.22
N ASN A 252 8.85 30.96 -0.43
CA ASN A 252 8.70 31.98 0.62
C ASN A 252 7.30 31.95 1.24
N PHE A 253 6.26 31.76 0.42
CA PHE A 253 4.90 31.58 0.92
C PHE A 253 4.77 30.31 1.78
N ILE A 254 5.37 29.20 1.37
CA ILE A 254 5.36 27.96 2.16
C ILE A 254 6.06 28.19 3.49
N MET A 255 7.24 28.82 3.50
CA MET A 255 8.00 29.13 4.72
C MET A 255 7.15 29.98 5.68
N TYR A 256 6.54 31.05 5.17
CA TYR A 256 5.66 31.89 5.95
C TYR A 256 4.46 31.12 6.52
N TYR A 257 3.78 30.32 5.69
CA TYR A 257 2.60 29.58 6.07
C TYR A 257 2.91 28.48 7.10
N THR A 258 4.00 27.74 6.89
CA THR A 258 4.41 26.69 7.84
C THR A 258 4.78 27.25 9.19
N HIS A 259 5.52 28.35 9.24
CA HIS A 259 5.89 29.01 10.49
C HIS A 259 4.67 29.62 11.21
N ASN A 260 3.90 30.46 10.54
CA ASN A 260 2.88 31.29 11.19
C ASN A 260 1.51 30.62 11.34
N MET A 261 1.18 29.65 10.46
CA MET A 261 -0.16 29.03 10.43
C MET A 261 -0.14 27.56 10.83
N MET A 262 0.99 26.87 10.62
CA MET A 262 1.11 25.46 10.99
C MET A 262 1.99 25.27 12.24
N HIS A 263 2.65 26.33 12.71
CA HIS A 263 3.61 26.31 13.81
C HIS A 263 4.69 25.23 13.65
N GLN A 264 5.16 25.10 12.39
CA GLN A 264 6.14 24.10 11.97
C GLN A 264 7.38 24.77 11.42
N GLU A 265 8.54 24.26 11.80
CA GLU A 265 9.82 24.77 11.34
C GLU A 265 10.40 23.91 10.20
N LEU A 266 10.96 24.57 9.21
CA LEU A 266 11.73 23.96 8.13
C LEU A 266 13.22 24.05 8.44
N HIS A 267 14.00 23.08 7.95
CA HIS A 267 15.46 23.18 8.01
C HIS A 267 15.95 24.41 7.25
N SER A 268 16.99 25.08 7.74
CA SER A 268 17.51 26.34 7.19
C SER A 268 18.25 26.18 5.83
N ASN A 269 18.66 24.98 5.46
CA ASN A 269 19.38 24.69 4.23
C ASN A 269 18.46 24.65 2.97
N ILE A 270 17.54 25.60 2.89
CA ILE A 270 16.62 25.76 1.76
C ILE A 270 17.37 26.39 0.61
N GLY A 271 17.53 25.63 -0.48
CA GLY A 271 18.22 26.08 -1.68
C GLY A 271 17.50 25.67 -2.95
N MET A 272 17.36 26.61 -3.87
CA MET A 272 16.82 26.33 -5.20
C MET A 272 17.87 25.59 -6.03
N GLN A 273 17.44 24.53 -6.65
CA GLN A 273 18.22 23.69 -7.56
C GLN A 273 17.53 23.64 -8.93
N ILE A 274 18.21 23.10 -9.92
CA ILE A 274 17.72 23.00 -11.29
C ILE A 274 17.60 21.56 -11.75
N ILE A 275 16.73 21.34 -12.73
CA ILE A 275 16.65 20.11 -13.49
C ILE A 275 16.91 20.48 -14.95
N ASP A 276 17.88 19.82 -15.56
CA ASP A 276 18.21 19.90 -16.97
C ASP A 276 18.84 18.57 -17.43
N GLU A 277 19.61 18.55 -18.49
CA GLU A 277 20.28 17.33 -18.96
C GLU A 277 21.38 16.83 -18.00
N ALA A 278 22.04 17.75 -17.27
CA ALA A 278 23.16 17.45 -16.37
C ALA A 278 22.75 17.40 -14.89
N HIS A 279 21.73 18.16 -14.52
CA HIS A 279 21.28 18.31 -13.15
C HIS A 279 19.93 17.59 -12.90
N PHE A 280 19.78 17.02 -11.72
CA PHE A 280 18.66 16.13 -11.41
C PHE A 280 17.96 16.46 -10.09
N LEU A 281 16.68 16.12 -10.03
CA LEU A 281 15.94 16.03 -8.79
C LEU A 281 16.09 14.62 -8.18
N ASP A 282 16.58 14.53 -6.94
CA ASP A 282 16.57 13.27 -6.18
C ASP A 282 15.32 13.19 -5.29
N PHE A 283 14.34 12.38 -5.71
CA PHE A 283 13.04 12.23 -5.01
C PHE A 283 12.52 10.79 -5.09
N VAL A 284 11.78 10.32 -4.09
CA VAL A 284 11.17 8.99 -3.97
C VAL A 284 12.04 7.80 -4.43
N GLY A 285 13.36 7.89 -4.20
CA GLY A 285 14.29 6.81 -4.53
C GLY A 285 14.86 6.85 -5.94
N TYR A 286 14.54 7.87 -6.72
CA TYR A 286 15.01 8.08 -8.09
C TYR A 286 15.68 9.43 -8.26
N ARG A 287 16.46 9.55 -9.35
CA ARG A 287 17.05 10.79 -9.86
C ARG A 287 16.42 11.10 -11.20
N PHE A 288 15.78 12.25 -11.29
CA PHE A 288 15.05 12.70 -12.47
C PHE A 288 15.88 13.74 -13.21
N TYR A 289 16.27 13.42 -14.43
CA TYR A 289 16.84 14.32 -15.43
C TYR A 289 15.78 14.67 -16.47
N PHE A 290 16.04 15.56 -17.40
CA PHE A 290 15.13 15.85 -18.49
C PHE A 290 14.80 14.65 -19.37
N ASN A 291 15.83 13.87 -19.73
CA ASN A 291 15.70 12.82 -20.74
C ASN A 291 15.65 11.40 -20.17
N HIS A 292 15.91 11.24 -18.88
CA HIS A 292 15.95 9.92 -18.27
C HIS A 292 15.78 9.96 -16.75
N THR A 293 15.40 8.84 -16.18
CA THR A 293 15.34 8.63 -14.74
C THR A 293 16.29 7.51 -14.33
N MET A 294 17.04 7.72 -13.26
CA MET A 294 17.97 6.74 -12.70
C MET A 294 17.60 6.34 -11.28
N LEU A 295 18.04 5.16 -10.87
CA LEU A 295 17.94 4.75 -9.46
C LEU A 295 18.89 5.62 -8.61
N ARG A 296 18.42 6.03 -7.41
CA ARG A 296 19.22 6.80 -6.43
C ARG A 296 20.55 6.11 -6.12
N LYS A 297 21.67 6.86 -6.07
CA LYS A 297 23.03 6.34 -5.86
C LYS A 297 23.12 5.39 -4.65
N ARG A 298 22.57 5.78 -3.50
CA ARG A 298 22.58 4.95 -2.29
C ARG A 298 21.88 3.59 -2.50
N MET A 299 20.81 3.52 -3.28
CA MET A 299 20.12 2.25 -3.57
C MET A 299 20.94 1.39 -4.53
N LYS A 300 21.56 2.00 -5.53
CA LYS A 300 22.51 1.35 -6.44
C LYS A 300 23.67 0.70 -5.67
N GLU A 301 24.33 1.45 -4.80
CA GLU A 301 25.44 0.94 -4.00
C GLU A 301 25.00 -0.17 -3.02
N LYS A 302 23.83 -0.02 -2.42
CA LYS A 302 23.26 -1.07 -1.55
C LYS A 302 22.94 -2.36 -2.31
N PHE A 303 22.46 -2.24 -3.54
CA PHE A 303 22.22 -3.39 -4.42
C PHE A 303 23.53 -4.10 -4.77
N LYS A 304 24.53 -3.37 -5.24
CA LYS A 304 25.86 -3.90 -5.54
C LYS A 304 26.44 -4.66 -4.34
N LYS A 305 26.46 -4.03 -3.15
CA LYS A 305 27.00 -4.63 -1.93
C LYS A 305 26.26 -5.89 -1.53
N LYS A 306 24.93 -5.91 -1.61
CA LYS A 306 24.14 -7.11 -1.30
C LYS A 306 24.44 -8.24 -2.27
N MET A 307 24.47 -7.97 -3.58
CA MET A 307 24.76 -9.00 -4.58
C MET A 307 26.16 -9.56 -4.47
N HIS A 308 27.16 -8.72 -4.12
CA HIS A 308 28.54 -9.14 -3.91
C HIS A 308 28.69 -10.07 -2.69
N ASN A 309 28.03 -9.73 -1.58
CA ASN A 309 28.20 -10.44 -0.30
C ASN A 309 27.39 -11.75 -0.20
N LEU A 310 26.40 -11.96 -1.06
CA LEU A 310 25.57 -13.16 -1.02
C LEU A 310 26.19 -14.26 -1.88
N LYS A 311 26.48 -15.42 -1.26
CA LYS A 311 26.98 -16.63 -1.94
C LYS A 311 25.84 -17.55 -2.37
N ASP A 312 24.79 -17.66 -1.55
CA ASP A 312 23.64 -18.52 -1.83
C ASP A 312 22.86 -18.07 -3.08
N PRO A 313 22.72 -18.93 -4.13
CA PRO A 313 22.07 -18.58 -5.39
C PRO A 313 20.62 -18.16 -5.20
N MET A 314 19.84 -18.89 -4.36
CA MET A 314 18.43 -18.59 -4.12
C MET A 314 18.26 -17.21 -3.47
N ARG A 315 19.09 -16.90 -2.48
CA ARG A 315 19.07 -15.60 -1.81
C ARG A 315 19.50 -14.47 -2.74
N ARG A 316 20.49 -14.73 -3.60
CA ARG A 316 20.90 -13.78 -4.66
C ARG A 316 19.74 -13.46 -5.59
N TYR A 317 19.02 -14.49 -6.05
CA TYR A 317 17.84 -14.33 -6.89
C TYR A 317 16.76 -13.49 -6.19
N GLN A 318 16.36 -13.85 -4.96
CA GLN A 318 15.36 -13.09 -4.19
C GLN A 318 15.71 -11.61 -4.07
N VAL A 319 17.00 -11.32 -3.83
CA VAL A 319 17.49 -9.92 -3.76
C VAL A 319 17.43 -9.27 -5.13
N ALA A 320 17.88 -9.94 -6.18
CA ALA A 320 17.81 -9.42 -7.54
C ALA A 320 16.37 -9.08 -7.93
N MET A 321 15.42 -10.00 -7.73
CA MET A 321 14.01 -9.78 -8.03
C MET A 321 13.40 -8.62 -7.22
N SER A 322 13.78 -8.47 -5.95
CA SER A 322 13.36 -7.32 -5.13
C SER A 322 13.84 -5.97 -5.74
N TYR A 323 15.05 -5.93 -6.31
CA TYR A 323 15.57 -4.72 -6.97
C TYR A 323 15.05 -4.56 -8.40
N LYS A 324 14.64 -5.66 -9.08
CA LYS A 324 13.97 -5.58 -10.38
C LYS A 324 12.77 -4.65 -10.32
N GLY A 325 11.93 -4.78 -9.29
CA GLY A 325 10.77 -3.92 -9.08
C GLY A 325 11.09 -2.42 -9.03
N TRP A 326 12.32 -2.02 -8.67
CA TRP A 326 12.78 -0.64 -8.74
C TRP A 326 13.35 -0.29 -10.12
N LEU A 327 14.17 -1.18 -10.67
CA LEU A 327 14.93 -0.94 -11.90
C LEU A 327 14.06 -0.91 -13.15
N MET A 328 12.96 -1.65 -13.18
CA MET A 328 12.00 -1.63 -14.30
C MET A 328 11.26 -0.29 -14.45
N HIS A 329 11.36 0.60 -13.46
CA HIS A 329 10.75 1.91 -13.49
C HIS A 329 11.74 3.05 -13.79
N CYS A 330 12.95 2.75 -14.22
CA CYS A 330 13.98 3.74 -14.58
C CYS A 330 14.91 3.17 -15.65
N ASN A 331 15.90 3.94 -16.09
CA ASN A 331 16.95 3.49 -17.00
C ASN A 331 17.91 2.52 -16.28
N GLY A 332 17.35 1.39 -15.81
CA GLY A 332 18.00 0.45 -14.93
C GLY A 332 18.58 -0.80 -15.58
N PHE A 333 18.31 -1.06 -16.87
CA PHE A 333 18.70 -2.29 -17.55
C PHE A 333 20.22 -2.54 -17.54
N ASN A 334 21.03 -1.55 -17.93
CA ASN A 334 22.50 -1.70 -17.90
C ASN A 334 23.04 -1.92 -16.49
N LEU A 335 22.43 -1.27 -15.48
CA LEU A 335 22.79 -1.49 -14.09
C LEU A 335 22.43 -2.92 -13.64
N TRP A 336 21.27 -3.42 -14.06
CA TRP A 336 20.84 -4.79 -13.80
C TRP A 336 21.87 -5.78 -14.37
N ARG A 337 22.15 -5.72 -15.67
CA ARG A 337 23.10 -6.59 -16.36
C ARG A 337 24.47 -6.60 -15.71
N MET A 338 25.00 -5.40 -15.39
CA MET A 338 26.31 -5.25 -14.76
C MET A 338 26.41 -5.90 -13.37
N ILE A 339 25.35 -5.82 -12.56
CA ILE A 339 25.35 -6.32 -11.17
C ILE A 339 25.01 -7.81 -11.12
N THR A 340 24.07 -8.26 -11.91
CA THR A 340 23.62 -9.66 -11.92
C THR A 340 24.47 -10.53 -12.83
N LYS A 341 25.21 -9.93 -13.79
CA LYS A 341 25.93 -10.58 -14.89
C LYS A 341 25.01 -11.36 -15.84
N MET A 342 23.75 -10.94 -15.94
CA MET A 342 22.74 -11.57 -16.78
C MET A 342 22.33 -10.67 -17.92
N ASN A 343 22.11 -11.22 -19.10
CA ASN A 343 21.67 -10.51 -20.29
C ASN A 343 20.13 -10.36 -20.32
N SER A 344 19.41 -11.34 -19.79
CA SER A 344 17.96 -11.31 -19.63
C SER A 344 17.54 -11.89 -18.28
N PHE A 345 16.26 -11.79 -17.95
CA PHE A 345 15.73 -12.42 -16.73
C PHE A 345 15.52 -13.92 -16.88
N GLU A 346 15.46 -14.40 -18.13
CA GLU A 346 15.35 -15.79 -18.49
C GLU A 346 16.68 -16.54 -18.32
N ASP A 347 17.82 -15.82 -18.21
CA ASP A 347 19.15 -16.42 -17.95
C ASP A 347 19.29 -16.98 -16.52
N PHE A 348 18.25 -16.87 -15.70
CA PHE A 348 18.17 -17.62 -14.45
C PHE A 348 17.69 -19.03 -14.77
N ASP A 349 18.60 -19.98 -14.75
CA ASP A 349 18.29 -21.42 -14.61
C ASP A 349 17.68 -21.64 -13.21
N MET A 350 16.46 -21.11 -13.01
CA MET A 350 15.77 -21.25 -11.74
C MET A 350 15.01 -22.56 -11.74
N PRO A 351 15.20 -23.38 -10.70
CA PRO A 351 14.19 -24.37 -10.41
C PRO A 351 12.87 -23.63 -10.20
N GLU A 352 11.82 -24.08 -10.87
CA GLU A 352 10.46 -23.56 -10.63
C GLU A 352 10.25 -23.50 -9.12
N ILE A 353 10.03 -22.29 -8.60
CA ILE A 353 9.71 -22.11 -7.16
C ILE A 353 8.26 -22.53 -7.04
N GLU A 354 8.07 -23.79 -6.71
CA GLU A 354 6.75 -24.29 -6.39
C GLU A 354 6.33 -23.70 -5.02
N ASP A 355 5.27 -22.92 -5.03
CA ASP A 355 4.62 -22.53 -3.79
C ASP A 355 4.09 -23.78 -3.09
N ARG A 356 4.57 -24.05 -1.89
CA ARG A 356 4.15 -25.19 -1.08
C ARG A 356 3.41 -24.71 0.17
N ASP A 357 2.39 -25.46 0.58
CA ASP A 357 1.68 -25.23 1.84
C ASP A 357 2.51 -25.67 3.05
N ALA A 358 1.97 -25.50 4.27
CA ALA A 358 2.63 -25.87 5.50
C ALA A 358 2.99 -27.38 5.60
N ASN A 359 2.35 -28.22 4.77
CA ASN A 359 2.55 -29.67 4.69
C ASN A 359 3.45 -30.08 3.53
N GLY A 360 4.08 -29.09 2.84
CA GLY A 360 4.99 -29.31 1.71
C GLY A 360 4.31 -29.66 0.39
N LYS A 361 2.96 -29.52 0.29
CA LYS A 361 2.19 -29.77 -0.94
C LYS A 361 2.21 -28.57 -1.86
N LYS A 362 2.26 -28.79 -3.19
CA LYS A 362 2.26 -27.73 -4.20
C LYS A 362 1.00 -26.87 -4.12
N MET A 363 1.18 -25.56 -4.14
CA MET A 363 0.10 -24.58 -4.23
C MET A 363 0.04 -24.03 -5.65
N PHE A 364 -1.05 -24.32 -6.35
CA PHE A 364 -1.25 -23.81 -7.70
C PHE A 364 -1.90 -22.44 -7.73
N GLU A 365 -1.42 -21.57 -8.61
CA GLU A 365 -2.04 -20.29 -8.93
C GLU A 365 -3.35 -20.47 -9.70
N GLY A 366 -4.12 -19.38 -9.82
CA GLY A 366 -5.33 -19.33 -10.63
C GLY A 366 -6.62 -19.50 -9.84
N GLN A 367 -7.71 -19.09 -10.50
CA GLN A 367 -9.06 -19.13 -9.93
C GLN A 367 -9.54 -20.58 -9.79
N ARG A 368 -10.17 -20.89 -8.66
CA ARG A 368 -10.80 -22.20 -8.46
C ARG A 368 -12.10 -22.29 -9.25
N MET A 369 -12.20 -23.31 -10.11
CA MET A 369 -13.40 -23.65 -10.88
C MET A 369 -13.80 -25.10 -10.60
N SER A 370 -14.99 -25.49 -11.00
CA SER A 370 -15.42 -26.90 -10.97
C SER A 370 -14.85 -27.66 -12.16
N ALA A 371 -14.61 -28.97 -12.04
CA ALA A 371 -14.21 -29.79 -13.18
C ALA A 371 -15.28 -29.75 -14.31
N SER A 372 -16.57 -29.59 -13.96
CA SER A 372 -17.66 -29.44 -14.93
C SER A 372 -17.56 -28.16 -15.76
N TYR A 373 -16.92 -27.13 -15.27
CA TYR A 373 -16.68 -25.90 -16.05
C TYR A 373 -15.83 -26.17 -17.30
N PHE A 374 -14.87 -27.09 -17.18
CA PHE A 374 -13.93 -27.42 -18.26
C PHE A 374 -14.43 -28.58 -19.15
N ALA A 375 -15.64 -29.10 -18.90
CA ALA A 375 -16.18 -30.21 -19.71
C ALA A 375 -16.27 -29.84 -21.18
N GLU A 376 -15.77 -30.74 -22.03
CA GLU A 376 -15.70 -30.63 -23.49
C GLU A 376 -14.90 -29.45 -24.05
N ARG A 377 -14.19 -28.71 -23.19
CA ARG A 377 -13.31 -27.59 -23.58
C ARG A 377 -11.87 -28.08 -23.75
N PRO A 378 -11.14 -27.62 -24.78
CA PRO A 378 -9.71 -27.85 -24.87
C PRO A 378 -8.97 -27.02 -23.81
N ILE A 379 -8.25 -27.69 -22.94
CA ILE A 379 -7.44 -27.06 -21.86
C ILE A 379 -6.06 -27.68 -21.83
N VAL A 380 -5.08 -26.92 -21.33
CA VAL A 380 -3.75 -27.43 -21.06
C VAL A 380 -3.69 -27.85 -19.58
N PHE A 381 -3.44 -29.12 -19.33
CA PHE A 381 -3.16 -29.65 -18.00
C PHE A 381 -1.71 -29.32 -17.69
N LEU A 382 -1.49 -28.47 -16.67
CA LEU A 382 -0.17 -27.98 -16.31
C LEU A 382 0.53 -28.87 -15.31
N ASP A 383 -0.16 -29.27 -14.26
CA ASP A 383 0.39 -30.12 -13.19
C ASP A 383 -0.73 -30.65 -12.26
N VAL A 384 -0.38 -31.58 -11.35
CA VAL A 384 -1.30 -32.14 -10.36
C VAL A 384 -0.59 -32.34 -9.02
N GLU A 385 -1.27 -32.02 -7.91
CA GLU A 385 -0.83 -32.36 -6.58
C GLU A 385 -1.86 -33.29 -5.92
N PHE A 386 -1.40 -34.41 -5.40
CA PHE A 386 -2.24 -35.45 -4.84
C PHE A 386 -2.35 -35.32 -3.32
N ASP A 387 -3.50 -35.77 -2.77
CA ASP A 387 -3.73 -35.90 -1.34
C ASP A 387 -3.51 -34.62 -0.53
N VAL A 388 -3.94 -33.46 -1.10
CA VAL A 388 -3.96 -32.17 -0.36
C VAL A 388 -5.09 -32.14 0.65
N ASP A 389 -4.89 -31.47 1.76
CA ASP A 389 -5.90 -31.34 2.81
C ASP A 389 -7.13 -30.57 2.31
N SER A 390 -8.32 -31.12 2.53
CA SER A 390 -9.57 -30.54 2.06
C SER A 390 -10.65 -30.54 3.16
N LYS A 391 -11.10 -29.36 3.53
CA LYS A 391 -12.23 -29.19 4.50
C LYS A 391 -13.59 -29.50 3.89
N VAL A 392 -13.67 -29.66 2.58
CA VAL A 392 -14.95 -29.83 1.86
C VAL A 392 -15.24 -31.29 1.53
N HIS A 393 -14.22 -32.15 1.49
CA HIS A 393 -14.38 -33.54 1.13
C HIS A 393 -14.48 -34.45 2.39
N LYS A 394 -15.40 -35.44 2.35
CA LYS A 394 -15.65 -36.36 3.49
C LYS A 394 -14.40 -37.13 3.94
N SER A 395 -13.45 -37.39 3.04
CA SER A 395 -12.20 -38.07 3.36
C SER A 395 -11.13 -37.16 3.96
N GLY A 396 -11.37 -35.85 4.08
CA GLY A 396 -10.36 -34.86 4.49
C GLY A 396 -9.26 -34.62 3.47
N LYS A 397 -9.24 -35.32 2.35
CA LYS A 397 -8.24 -35.26 1.28
C LYS A 397 -8.86 -35.04 -0.09
N SER A 398 -8.16 -34.37 -0.99
CA SER A 398 -8.55 -34.17 -2.38
C SER A 398 -7.31 -34.03 -3.27
N ASN A 399 -7.49 -34.11 -4.59
CA ASN A 399 -6.41 -33.86 -5.54
C ASN A 399 -6.68 -32.56 -6.26
N VAL A 400 -5.66 -31.71 -6.41
CA VAL A 400 -5.78 -30.42 -7.09
C VAL A 400 -5.05 -30.47 -8.41
N VAL A 401 -5.72 -30.02 -9.46
CA VAL A 401 -5.20 -30.01 -10.85
C VAL A 401 -5.06 -28.56 -11.30
N SER A 402 -3.88 -28.21 -11.79
CA SER A 402 -3.61 -26.92 -12.43
C SER A 402 -3.84 -27.04 -13.93
N VAL A 403 -4.60 -26.12 -14.48
CA VAL A 403 -4.92 -26.08 -15.92
C VAL A 403 -4.85 -24.66 -16.46
N GLU A 404 -4.70 -24.53 -17.78
CA GLU A 404 -4.72 -23.26 -18.48
C GLU A 404 -5.75 -23.30 -19.62
N GLU A 405 -6.56 -22.26 -19.72
CA GLU A 405 -7.49 -22.01 -20.82
C GLU A 405 -7.28 -20.61 -21.35
N ASN A 406 -6.99 -20.47 -22.64
CA ASN A 406 -6.77 -19.16 -23.31
C ASN A 406 -5.71 -18.26 -22.62
N GLY A 407 -4.62 -18.84 -22.13
CA GLY A 407 -3.55 -18.11 -21.44
C GLY A 407 -3.85 -17.73 -19.98
N GLN A 408 -5.01 -18.13 -19.45
CA GLN A 408 -5.38 -17.90 -18.07
C GLN A 408 -5.28 -19.19 -17.25
N LYS A 409 -4.59 -19.14 -16.10
CA LYS A 409 -4.44 -20.28 -15.19
C LYS A 409 -5.65 -20.45 -14.27
N PHE A 410 -6.06 -21.68 -14.11
CA PHE A 410 -7.15 -22.12 -13.23
C PHE A 410 -6.73 -23.35 -12.43
N LYS A 411 -7.51 -23.69 -11.41
CA LYS A 411 -7.38 -24.94 -10.67
C LYS A 411 -8.73 -25.54 -10.35
N PHE A 412 -8.81 -26.86 -10.34
CA PHE A 412 -9.98 -27.58 -9.86
C PHE A 412 -9.59 -28.75 -8.95
N PHE A 413 -10.51 -29.13 -8.09
CA PHE A 413 -10.33 -30.24 -7.17
C PHE A 413 -11.12 -31.44 -7.67
N THR A 414 -10.55 -32.63 -7.55
CA THR A 414 -11.20 -33.88 -7.99
C THR A 414 -10.82 -35.04 -7.08
N ASN A 415 -11.81 -35.90 -6.81
CA ASN A 415 -11.64 -37.24 -6.22
C ASN A 415 -12.28 -38.30 -7.11
N ASN A 416 -12.56 -37.97 -8.37
CA ASN A 416 -13.01 -38.95 -9.36
C ASN A 416 -11.89 -39.97 -9.59
N LYS A 417 -12.10 -41.20 -9.12
CA LYS A 417 -11.07 -42.27 -9.11
C LYS A 417 -10.39 -42.42 -10.46
N LYS A 418 -11.16 -42.57 -11.54
CA LYS A 418 -10.63 -42.84 -12.86
C LYS A 418 -9.90 -41.62 -13.46
N LEU A 419 -10.36 -40.41 -13.19
CA LEU A 419 -9.64 -39.18 -13.56
C LEU A 419 -8.33 -39.05 -12.77
N VAL A 420 -8.34 -39.35 -11.49
CA VAL A 420 -7.13 -39.35 -10.64
C VAL A 420 -6.15 -40.40 -11.13
N ASP A 421 -6.59 -41.59 -11.50
CA ASP A 421 -5.72 -42.64 -12.06
C ASP A 421 -5.06 -42.21 -13.37
N GLN A 422 -5.79 -41.52 -14.27
CA GLN A 422 -5.22 -40.95 -15.50
C GLN A 422 -4.19 -39.83 -15.18
N LEU A 423 -4.49 -38.93 -14.24
CA LEU A 423 -3.58 -37.86 -13.84
C LEU A 423 -2.33 -38.43 -13.17
N ARG A 424 -2.47 -39.48 -12.35
CA ARG A 424 -1.34 -40.16 -11.70
C ARG A 424 -0.44 -40.79 -12.74
N TRP A 425 -1.02 -41.51 -13.70
CA TRP A 425 -0.24 -42.08 -14.82
C TRP A 425 0.51 -40.98 -15.59
N CYS A 426 -0.13 -39.82 -15.88
CA CYS A 426 0.53 -38.70 -16.55
C CYS A 426 1.68 -38.12 -15.72
N SER A 427 1.51 -38.01 -14.39
CA SER A 427 2.54 -37.53 -13.48
C SER A 427 3.75 -38.46 -13.42
N ASP A 428 3.49 -39.76 -13.21
CA ASP A 428 4.53 -40.79 -13.08
C ASP A 428 5.36 -40.92 -14.38
N ASN A 429 4.71 -40.68 -15.56
CA ASN A 429 5.36 -40.73 -16.87
C ASN A 429 5.83 -39.35 -17.38
N LYS A 430 5.87 -38.30 -16.52
CA LYS A 430 6.35 -36.94 -16.84
C LYS A 430 5.69 -36.37 -18.12
N LYS A 431 4.36 -36.50 -18.25
CA LYS A 431 3.61 -36.05 -19.43
C LYS A 431 3.10 -34.60 -19.32
N PHE A 432 3.16 -33.97 -18.16
CA PHE A 432 2.79 -32.55 -17.99
C PHE A 432 3.88 -31.63 -18.59
N PRO A 433 3.48 -30.50 -19.21
CA PRO A 433 2.12 -30.10 -19.55
C PRO A 433 1.62 -30.78 -20.82
N PHE A 434 0.30 -31.00 -20.92
CA PHE A 434 -0.31 -31.57 -22.15
C PHE A 434 -1.72 -30.99 -22.38
N MET A 435 -2.14 -30.96 -23.65
CA MET A 435 -3.48 -30.51 -24.04
C MET A 435 -4.46 -31.68 -24.09
N GLY A 436 -5.63 -31.50 -23.50
CA GLY A 436 -6.69 -32.49 -23.49
C GLY A 436 -8.06 -31.85 -23.23
N LYS A 437 -9.10 -32.67 -23.18
CA LYS A 437 -10.46 -32.28 -22.78
C LYS A 437 -10.96 -33.16 -21.65
N LEU A 438 -11.75 -32.58 -20.73
CA LEU A 438 -12.50 -33.34 -19.77
C LEU A 438 -13.85 -33.74 -20.39
N ARG A 439 -14.07 -35.04 -20.61
CA ARG A 439 -15.35 -35.57 -21.07
C ARG A 439 -16.12 -36.19 -19.93
N ARG A 440 -17.39 -35.81 -19.77
CA ARG A 440 -18.29 -36.44 -18.84
C ARG A 440 -18.80 -37.75 -19.43
N MET A 441 -18.61 -38.87 -18.71
CA MET A 441 -18.91 -40.22 -19.18
C MET A 441 -20.29 -40.72 -18.77
N ASN A 442 -20.96 -40.06 -17.82
CA ASN A 442 -22.30 -40.45 -17.34
C ASN A 442 -23.30 -39.29 -17.49
N GLN A 443 -24.54 -39.64 -17.83
CA GLN A 443 -25.61 -38.63 -18.02
C GLN A 443 -26.31 -38.24 -16.71
N SER A 444 -26.27 -39.08 -15.68
CA SER A 444 -26.92 -38.84 -14.38
C SER A 444 -25.99 -39.23 -13.22
N GLY A 445 -26.28 -38.73 -12.00
CA GLY A 445 -25.50 -38.99 -10.81
C GLY A 445 -24.25 -38.11 -10.70
N ASN A 446 -23.31 -38.50 -9.80
CA ASN A 446 -22.05 -37.80 -9.65
C ASN A 446 -21.25 -37.81 -10.92
N PRO A 447 -20.74 -36.63 -11.38
CA PRO A 447 -20.02 -36.56 -12.64
C PRO A 447 -18.79 -37.48 -12.68
N ASP A 448 -18.73 -38.39 -13.66
CA ASP A 448 -17.56 -39.22 -13.94
C ASP A 448 -16.81 -38.62 -15.15
N PHE A 449 -15.63 -38.05 -14.89
CA PHE A 449 -14.81 -37.37 -15.92
C PHE A 449 -13.63 -38.25 -16.37
N ARG A 450 -13.28 -38.12 -17.66
CA ARG A 450 -12.07 -38.67 -18.26
C ARG A 450 -11.36 -37.61 -19.06
N ILE A 451 -10.03 -37.69 -19.07
CA ILE A 451 -9.20 -36.95 -20.05
C ILE A 451 -9.26 -37.68 -21.38
N VAL A 452 -9.61 -36.94 -22.43
CA VAL A 452 -9.64 -37.42 -23.81
C VAL A 452 -8.81 -36.50 -24.71
N GLY A 453 -8.36 -36.99 -25.84
CA GLY A 453 -7.63 -36.19 -26.83
C GLY A 453 -8.49 -35.05 -27.38
N THR A 454 -7.82 -33.99 -27.86
CA THR A 454 -8.48 -32.83 -28.47
C THR A 454 -8.91 -33.10 -29.92
N LYS A 455 -8.37 -34.15 -30.55
CA LYS A 455 -8.79 -34.61 -31.87
C LYS A 455 -9.93 -35.64 -31.70
N ALA A 456 -11.14 -35.20 -31.86
CA ALA A 456 -12.31 -36.01 -32.18
C ALA A 456 -13.38 -35.12 -32.80
#